data_9a3f216c0ebdec29d7fa199eebdc1961
#
_entry.id   9a3f216c0ebdec29d7fa199eebdc1961
#
_cell.length_a   1.000
_cell.length_b   1.000
_cell.length_c   1.000
_cell.angle_alpha   90.00
_cell.angle_beta   90.00
_cell.angle_gamma   90.00
#
_symmetry.space_group_name_H-M   'P 1'
#
loop_
_entity.id
_entity.type
_entity.pdbx_description
1 polymer ?
#
loop_
_entity_poly.entity_id
_entity_poly.type
_entity_poly.pdbx_seq_one_letter_code
_entity_poly.pdbx_strand_id
1 'polypeptide(L)'
;MTMRRILASLALCPLLLPLALAQTTGDRIDLYFTDWHSTTPRATHGSLEERDIYTKGDPHNPTQKGAVLRFMNSYTYATLAPKASTKATKLEGQQEIYFVDSGHGTATAAGQTVDLYRNIAILMPANLEFTLKNTADQPLAMYVINEPTPPGFRPNATMLVRDENKVPITSSDGHWDHIVKTLFVTADGLGTLQSVLTVTLDPLTIGQPHVVDHDDIEEVWTALDGTSLAFVNNQLRRQTPGMSFYHIPDNKTPHTNINQNEDTQVRFLYFGRYHPHDPRP
;
A
#
# COMPACT_ATOMS: atom_id res chain seq x y z
N MET A 1 -3.60 72.20 -50.70
CA MET A 1 -4.66 71.86 -49.70
C MET A 1 -4.58 70.35 -49.55
N THR A 2 -3.86 69.90 -48.53
CA THR A 2 -3.43 68.53 -48.36
C THR A 2 -4.25 67.91 -47.20
N MET A 3 -5.11 66.92 -47.52
CA MET A 3 -5.96 66.20 -46.59
C MET A 3 -5.18 65.07 -45.92
N ARG A 4 -4.87 65.17 -44.64
CA ARG A 4 -4.27 64.10 -43.79
C ARG A 4 -5.39 63.14 -43.39
N ARG A 5 -5.24 61.85 -43.81
CA ARG A 5 -6.05 60.73 -43.31
C ARG A 5 -5.45 60.24 -42.00
N ILE A 6 -6.23 60.28 -40.92
CA ILE A 6 -5.91 59.66 -39.67
C ILE A 6 -6.41 58.21 -39.71
N LEU A 7 -5.50 57.24 -39.65
CA LEU A 7 -5.81 55.82 -39.45
C LEU A 7 -5.86 55.59 -37.93
N ALA A 8 -7.03 55.27 -37.42
CA ALA A 8 -7.22 54.79 -36.07
C ALA A 8 -6.97 53.29 -36.06
N SER A 9 -5.88 52.86 -35.41
CA SER A 9 -5.61 51.45 -35.18
C SER A 9 -6.38 50.99 -33.93
N LEU A 10 -7.39 50.13 -34.12
CA LEU A 10 -8.04 49.39 -33.05
C LEU A 10 -7.09 48.25 -32.63
N ALA A 11 -6.52 48.38 -31.44
CA ALA A 11 -5.83 47.32 -30.76
C ALA A 11 -6.85 46.32 -30.16
N LEU A 12 -7.00 45.16 -30.79
CA LEU A 12 -7.74 44.04 -30.22
C LEU A 12 -6.90 43.44 -29.09
N CYS A 13 -7.29 43.72 -27.86
CA CYS A 13 -6.70 43.06 -26.69
C CYS A 13 -7.35 41.66 -26.54
N PRO A 14 -6.62 40.53 -26.65
CA PRO A 14 -7.21 39.24 -26.41
C PRO A 14 -7.48 39.09 -24.91
N LEU A 15 -8.75 39.07 -24.51
CA LEU A 15 -9.18 38.60 -23.19
C LEU A 15 -8.79 37.14 -23.06
N LEU A 16 -7.65 36.87 -22.40
CA LEU A 16 -7.31 35.58 -21.87
C LEU A 16 -8.25 35.29 -20.70
N LEU A 17 -9.41 34.71 -20.97
CA LEU A 17 -10.21 34.05 -19.94
C LEU A 17 -9.37 32.88 -19.41
N PRO A 18 -9.12 32.82 -18.07
CA PRO A 18 -8.55 31.61 -17.50
C PRO A 18 -9.57 30.48 -17.77
N LEU A 19 -9.21 29.51 -18.59
CA LEU A 19 -9.88 28.21 -18.59
C LEU A 19 -9.69 27.66 -17.17
N ALA A 20 -10.68 27.84 -16.31
CA ALA A 20 -10.83 27.02 -15.14
C ALA A 20 -11.01 25.59 -15.67
N LEU A 21 -9.94 24.82 -15.69
CA LEU A 21 -10.01 23.36 -15.88
C LEU A 21 -10.92 22.89 -14.75
N ALA A 22 -12.18 22.60 -15.09
CA ALA A 22 -13.06 21.91 -14.18
C ALA A 22 -12.35 20.63 -13.79
N GLN A 23 -11.97 20.50 -12.52
CA GLN A 23 -11.42 19.27 -11.97
C GLN A 23 -12.40 18.16 -12.34
N THR A 24 -11.98 17.26 -13.24
CA THR A 24 -12.79 16.11 -13.60
C THR A 24 -12.86 15.20 -12.38
N THR A 25 -13.96 14.48 -12.22
CA THR A 25 -14.11 13.48 -11.13
C THR A 25 -12.94 12.50 -11.05
N GLY A 26 -12.13 12.42 -12.10
CA GLY A 26 -10.90 11.63 -12.17
C GLY A 26 -9.77 12.10 -11.29
N ASP A 27 -9.65 13.38 -11.05
CA ASP A 27 -8.56 13.94 -10.24
C ASP A 27 -8.67 13.51 -8.76
N ARG A 28 -9.86 13.17 -8.29
CA ARG A 28 -10.03 12.62 -6.94
C ARG A 28 -9.42 11.24 -6.75
N ILE A 29 -9.32 10.43 -7.81
CA ILE A 29 -8.69 9.09 -7.70
C ILE A 29 -7.22 9.20 -7.29
N ASP A 30 -6.54 10.26 -7.70
CA ASP A 30 -5.13 10.49 -7.39
C ASP A 30 -4.87 10.68 -5.88
N LEU A 31 -5.90 10.97 -5.08
CA LEU A 31 -5.80 11.01 -3.62
C LEU A 31 -5.59 9.61 -3.01
N TYR A 32 -5.98 8.55 -3.73
CA TYR A 32 -5.88 7.16 -3.30
C TYR A 32 -4.66 6.42 -3.86
N PHE A 33 -3.87 7.08 -4.73
CA PHE A 33 -2.60 6.58 -5.23
C PHE A 33 -1.45 7.27 -4.51
N THR A 34 -0.56 6.51 -3.90
CA THR A 34 0.64 7.04 -3.25
C THR A 34 1.87 6.29 -3.72
N ASP A 35 2.95 7.03 -3.95
CA ASP A 35 4.28 6.51 -4.19
C ASP A 35 5.15 6.91 -3.02
N TRP A 36 5.69 5.94 -2.28
CA TRP A 36 6.51 6.21 -1.11
C TRP A 36 7.78 7.01 -1.44
N HIS A 37 8.29 6.94 -2.67
CA HIS A 37 9.45 7.73 -3.10
C HIS A 37 9.18 9.24 -3.00
N SER A 38 7.93 9.66 -3.09
CA SER A 38 7.54 11.08 -3.03
C SER A 38 7.22 11.58 -1.62
N THR A 39 7.28 10.73 -0.60
CA THR A 39 6.91 11.09 0.78
C THR A 39 8.13 11.40 1.64
N THR A 40 7.94 12.21 2.69
CA THR A 40 9.02 12.64 3.58
C THR A 40 9.31 11.57 4.63
N PRO A 41 10.58 11.21 4.87
CA PRO A 41 10.94 10.24 5.88
C PRO A 41 10.78 10.80 7.30
N ARG A 42 10.45 9.92 8.24
CA ARG A 42 10.46 10.17 9.68
C ARG A 42 11.15 9.03 10.42
N ALA A 43 11.79 9.33 11.55
CA ALA A 43 12.44 8.30 12.36
C ALA A 43 11.42 7.61 13.28
N THR A 44 11.46 6.27 13.29
CA THR A 44 10.69 5.42 14.21
C THR A 44 11.61 4.36 14.82
N HIS A 45 11.16 3.67 15.86
CA HIS A 45 11.95 2.60 16.52
C HIS A 45 13.41 3.00 16.82
N GLY A 46 13.66 4.30 16.94
CA GLY A 46 14.98 4.90 17.19
C GLY A 46 15.85 5.14 15.95
N SER A 47 15.89 4.23 15.01
CA SER A 47 16.78 4.31 13.83
C SER A 47 16.14 3.82 12.52
N LEU A 48 14.90 3.35 12.57
CA LEU A 48 14.14 3.00 11.38
C LEU A 48 13.64 4.29 10.74
N GLU A 49 13.91 4.48 9.45
CA GLU A 49 13.39 5.58 8.67
C GLU A 49 12.13 5.12 7.94
N GLU A 50 10.98 5.72 8.23
CA GLU A 50 9.71 5.39 7.60
C GLU A 50 9.21 6.53 6.71
N ARG A 51 8.61 6.15 5.59
CA ARG A 51 7.90 7.00 4.64
C ARG A 51 6.45 6.59 4.58
N ASP A 52 5.56 7.52 4.90
CA ASP A 52 4.13 7.24 4.91
C ASP A 52 3.63 6.98 3.49
N ILE A 53 3.02 5.80 3.27
CA ILE A 53 2.24 5.48 2.07
C ILE A 53 0.80 5.89 2.31
N TYR A 54 0.22 5.39 3.42
CA TYR A 54 -1.11 5.79 3.86
C TYR A 54 -1.13 6.09 5.35
N THR A 55 -1.94 7.09 5.70
CA THR A 55 -2.17 7.55 7.08
C THR A 55 -3.65 7.53 7.42
N LYS A 56 -3.98 7.64 8.70
CA LYS A 56 -5.35 7.81 9.18
C LYS A 56 -6.06 8.92 8.42
N GLY A 57 -7.30 8.65 8.00
CA GLY A 57 -8.14 9.59 7.25
C GLY A 57 -9.53 9.05 7.00
N ASP A 58 -10.25 9.74 6.13
CA ASP A 58 -11.58 9.35 5.69
C ASP A 58 -11.51 8.93 4.21
N PRO A 59 -11.69 7.63 3.89
CA PRO A 59 -11.66 7.17 2.52
C PRO A 59 -12.80 7.72 1.66
N HIS A 60 -13.89 8.20 2.24
CA HIS A 60 -14.98 8.82 1.50
C HIS A 60 -14.71 10.27 1.15
N ASN A 61 -13.86 10.96 1.95
CA ASN A 61 -13.52 12.36 1.73
C ASN A 61 -12.08 12.66 2.19
N PRO A 62 -11.04 12.12 1.52
CA PRO A 62 -9.66 12.38 1.89
C PRO A 62 -9.34 13.87 1.87
N THR A 63 -8.75 14.37 2.94
CA THR A 63 -8.35 15.78 3.07
C THR A 63 -7.01 16.06 2.36
N GLN A 64 -6.22 15.00 2.14
CA GLN A 64 -4.97 15.04 1.41
C GLN A 64 -4.66 13.66 0.83
N LYS A 65 -3.72 13.62 -0.10
CA LYS A 65 -3.25 12.38 -0.73
C LYS A 65 -2.75 11.40 0.33
N GLY A 66 -3.26 10.17 0.30
CA GLY A 66 -2.87 9.10 1.22
C GLY A 66 -3.51 9.14 2.62
N ALA A 67 -4.32 10.16 2.96
CA ALA A 67 -5.06 10.20 4.24
C ALA A 67 -6.40 9.45 4.09
N VAL A 68 -6.34 8.12 3.98
CA VAL A 68 -7.46 7.26 3.61
C VAL A 68 -7.70 6.09 4.58
N LEU A 69 -6.76 5.78 5.48
CA LEU A 69 -6.90 4.65 6.39
C LEU A 69 -7.93 4.94 7.50
N ARG A 70 -8.95 4.13 7.55
CA ARG A 70 -9.99 4.20 8.56
C ARG A 70 -9.73 3.23 9.72
N PHE A 71 -9.31 2.01 9.38
CA PHE A 71 -9.15 0.92 10.34
C PHE A 71 -7.68 0.66 10.70
N MET A 72 -6.74 0.73 9.74
CA MET A 72 -5.31 0.62 10.02
C MET A 72 -4.77 1.92 10.65
N ASN A 73 -3.68 1.82 11.42
CA ASN A 73 -3.01 2.98 12.00
C ASN A 73 -2.14 3.70 10.98
N SER A 74 -1.32 2.94 10.24
CA SER A 74 -0.46 3.44 9.17
C SER A 74 -0.05 2.31 8.22
N TYR A 75 0.35 2.69 7.03
CA TYR A 75 1.06 1.87 6.09
C TYR A 75 2.26 2.64 5.57
N THR A 76 3.47 2.09 5.72
CA THR A 76 4.72 2.79 5.47
C THR A 76 5.71 1.94 4.68
N TYR A 77 6.69 2.60 4.06
CA TYR A 77 7.91 1.98 3.58
C TYR A 77 9.05 2.36 4.51
N ALA A 78 9.68 1.36 5.10
CA ALA A 78 10.67 1.53 6.14
C ALA A 78 12.06 1.10 5.65
N THR A 79 13.10 1.87 6.01
CA THR A 79 14.49 1.52 5.74
C THR A 79 15.33 1.57 7.00
N LEU A 80 16.19 0.57 7.16
CA LEU A 80 17.20 0.52 8.21
C LEU A 80 18.58 0.62 7.56
N ALA A 81 19.34 1.64 7.94
CA ALA A 81 20.66 1.90 7.37
C ALA A 81 21.63 0.69 7.52
N PRO A 82 22.67 0.58 6.67
CA PRO A 82 23.66 -0.50 6.78
C PRO A 82 24.21 -0.64 8.20
N LYS A 83 24.24 -1.90 8.70
CA LYS A 83 24.73 -2.26 10.05
C LYS A 83 23.99 -1.63 11.23
N ALA A 84 22.92 -0.85 11.00
CA ALA A 84 22.11 -0.26 12.07
C ALA A 84 21.21 -1.28 12.75
N SER A 85 20.77 -0.93 13.95
CA SER A 85 19.75 -1.69 14.71
C SER A 85 18.72 -0.71 15.26
N THR A 86 17.46 -1.14 15.32
CA THR A 86 16.43 -0.40 16.05
C THR A 86 16.73 -0.45 17.57
N LYS A 87 16.11 0.45 18.31
CA LYS A 87 15.96 0.26 19.77
C LYS A 87 15.00 -0.91 20.01
N ALA A 88 15.12 -1.52 21.18
CA ALA A 88 14.10 -2.45 21.65
C ALA A 88 12.76 -1.72 21.71
N THR A 89 11.79 -2.25 21.00
CA THR A 89 10.45 -1.66 20.83
C THR A 89 9.40 -2.64 21.28
N LYS A 90 8.39 -2.12 21.98
CA LYS A 90 7.20 -2.86 22.39
C LYS A 90 5.98 -2.04 21.99
N LEU A 91 5.06 -2.64 21.24
CA LEU A 91 3.85 -2.00 20.77
C LEU A 91 2.67 -2.37 21.65
N GLU A 92 1.99 -1.38 22.24
CA GLU A 92 0.81 -1.60 23.06
C GLU A 92 -0.47 -1.23 22.29
N GLY A 93 -1.46 -2.13 22.31
CA GLY A 93 -2.73 -1.92 21.60
C GLY A 93 -2.64 -1.93 20.08
N GLN A 94 -1.52 -2.35 19.55
CA GLN A 94 -1.26 -2.44 18.09
C GLN A 94 -0.18 -3.48 17.82
N GLN A 95 -0.12 -3.95 16.57
CA GLN A 95 0.91 -4.86 16.10
C GLN A 95 1.35 -4.46 14.68
N GLU A 96 2.50 -4.96 14.25
CA GLU A 96 3.07 -4.62 12.96
C GLU A 96 3.32 -5.86 12.11
N ILE A 97 2.99 -5.74 10.83
CA ILE A 97 3.33 -6.73 9.82
C ILE A 97 4.42 -6.12 8.93
N TYR A 98 5.56 -6.77 8.87
CA TYR A 98 6.70 -6.42 8.03
C TYR A 98 6.74 -7.32 6.82
N PHE A 99 6.91 -6.77 5.62
CA PHE A 99 7.22 -7.51 4.40
C PHE A 99 8.55 -6.99 3.84
N VAL A 100 9.57 -7.84 3.81
CA VAL A 100 10.91 -7.45 3.38
C VAL A 100 10.95 -7.32 1.85
N ASP A 101 11.21 -6.12 1.38
CA ASP A 101 11.36 -5.78 -0.03
C ASP A 101 12.78 -6.02 -0.53
N SER A 102 13.79 -5.61 0.26
CA SER A 102 15.20 -5.78 -0.12
C SER A 102 16.14 -5.75 1.09
N GLY A 103 17.36 -6.17 0.88
CA GLY A 103 18.41 -6.20 1.91
C GLY A 103 18.44 -7.46 2.74
N HIS A 104 19.27 -7.47 3.79
CA HIS A 104 19.45 -8.58 4.70
C HIS A 104 19.58 -8.09 6.14
N GLY A 105 18.98 -8.84 7.06
CA GLY A 105 19.02 -8.49 8.48
C GLY A 105 18.51 -9.59 9.38
N THR A 106 18.18 -9.25 10.60
CA THR A 106 17.54 -10.13 11.57
C THR A 106 16.45 -9.40 12.34
N ALA A 107 15.42 -10.15 12.73
CA ALA A 107 14.45 -9.74 13.76
C ALA A 107 14.62 -10.62 14.98
N THR A 108 14.68 -10.02 16.17
CA THR A 108 14.82 -10.73 17.44
C THR A 108 13.68 -10.34 18.37
N ALA A 109 12.96 -11.35 18.90
CA ALA A 109 11.90 -11.16 19.89
C ALA A 109 11.75 -12.43 20.74
N ALA A 110 11.46 -12.32 22.03
CA ALA A 110 11.25 -13.44 22.96
C ALA A 110 12.36 -14.52 22.89
N GLY A 111 13.62 -14.13 22.68
CA GLY A 111 14.75 -15.06 22.54
C GLY A 111 14.84 -15.77 21.19
N GLN A 112 13.89 -15.57 20.30
CA GLN A 112 13.93 -16.07 18.93
C GLN A 112 14.60 -15.03 18.01
N THR A 113 15.51 -15.47 17.15
CA THR A 113 16.10 -14.65 16.09
C THR A 113 15.80 -15.31 14.73
N VAL A 114 15.34 -14.49 13.77
CA VAL A 114 15.02 -14.94 12.42
C VAL A 114 15.73 -14.08 11.40
N ASP A 115 16.13 -14.67 10.28
CA ASP A 115 16.77 -13.98 9.18
C ASP A 115 15.73 -13.19 8.36
N LEU A 116 16.10 -11.97 7.99
CA LEU A 116 15.36 -11.09 7.10
C LEU A 116 16.05 -11.05 5.74
N TYR A 117 15.30 -11.38 4.71
CA TYR A 117 15.70 -11.26 3.31
C TYR A 117 14.46 -11.04 2.45
N ARG A 118 14.65 -10.67 1.20
CA ARG A 118 13.53 -10.38 0.30
C ARG A 118 12.47 -11.47 0.33
N ASN A 119 11.19 -11.07 0.41
CA ASN A 119 10.00 -11.93 0.47
C ASN A 119 9.76 -12.62 1.83
N ILE A 120 10.51 -12.27 2.88
CA ILE A 120 10.13 -12.65 4.24
C ILE A 120 9.03 -11.70 4.75
N ALA A 121 7.99 -12.28 5.33
CA ALA A 121 6.95 -11.57 6.05
C ALA A 121 6.97 -11.93 7.53
N ILE A 122 6.80 -10.94 8.42
CA ILE A 122 6.73 -11.14 9.87
C ILE A 122 5.49 -10.46 10.42
N LEU A 123 4.69 -11.19 11.16
CA LEU A 123 3.70 -10.63 12.08
C LEU A 123 4.37 -10.48 13.44
N MET A 124 4.58 -9.23 13.85
CA MET A 124 5.14 -8.85 15.15
C MET A 124 3.99 -8.51 16.11
N PRO A 125 3.70 -9.39 17.08
CA PRO A 125 2.51 -9.24 17.93
C PRO A 125 2.59 -8.04 18.86
N ALA A 126 1.43 -7.54 19.25
CA ALA A 126 1.31 -6.54 20.31
C ALA A 126 1.94 -7.05 21.62
N ASN A 127 2.48 -6.14 22.41
CA ASN A 127 3.10 -6.40 23.72
C ASN A 127 4.37 -7.28 23.69
N LEU A 128 4.88 -7.65 22.54
CA LEU A 128 6.15 -8.34 22.41
C LEU A 128 7.27 -7.33 22.18
N GLU A 129 8.33 -7.39 23.00
CA GLU A 129 9.53 -6.57 22.78
C GLU A 129 10.38 -7.18 21.67
N PHE A 130 10.80 -6.36 20.71
CA PHE A 130 11.60 -6.81 19.57
C PHE A 130 12.65 -5.78 19.15
N THR A 131 13.62 -6.24 18.36
CA THR A 131 14.62 -5.43 17.67
C THR A 131 14.76 -5.91 16.23
N LEU A 132 15.01 -4.97 15.32
CA LEU A 132 15.42 -5.25 13.95
C LEU A 132 16.89 -4.84 13.79
N LYS A 133 17.66 -5.63 13.06
CA LYS A 133 19.07 -5.33 12.77
C LYS A 133 19.37 -5.55 11.30
N ASN A 134 19.93 -4.57 10.65
CA ASN A 134 20.51 -4.72 9.32
C ASN A 134 21.92 -5.32 9.44
N THR A 135 22.14 -6.51 8.88
CA THR A 135 23.42 -7.21 8.91
C THR A 135 24.28 -6.99 7.66
N ALA A 136 23.71 -6.33 6.63
CA ALA A 136 24.34 -6.10 5.34
C ALA A 136 25.01 -4.72 5.24
N ASP A 137 25.73 -4.50 4.13
CA ASP A 137 26.33 -3.20 3.74
C ASP A 137 25.40 -2.36 2.83
N GLN A 138 24.20 -2.84 2.59
CA GLN A 138 23.12 -2.17 1.86
C GLN A 138 21.94 -1.94 2.82
N PRO A 139 21.06 -0.97 2.58
CA PRO A 139 19.87 -0.77 3.38
C PRO A 139 19.00 -2.04 3.43
N LEU A 140 18.39 -2.30 4.58
CA LEU A 140 17.28 -3.25 4.72
C LEU A 140 15.98 -2.46 4.57
N ALA A 141 15.17 -2.84 3.59
CA ALA A 141 13.93 -2.13 3.25
C ALA A 141 12.72 -3.05 3.38
N MET A 142 11.62 -2.51 3.90
CA MET A 142 10.43 -3.26 4.25
C MET A 142 9.17 -2.41 4.09
N TYR A 143 8.07 -3.02 3.65
CA TYR A 143 6.74 -2.48 3.87
C TYR A 143 6.27 -2.81 5.28
N VAL A 144 5.64 -1.85 5.96
CA VAL A 144 5.16 -2.00 7.34
C VAL A 144 3.70 -1.62 7.42
N ILE A 145 2.87 -2.56 7.83
CA ILE A 145 1.45 -2.34 8.11
C ILE A 145 1.30 -2.30 9.63
N ASN A 146 0.82 -1.20 10.16
CA ASN A 146 0.51 -1.08 11.58
C ASN A 146 -0.99 -1.17 11.79
N GLU A 147 -1.45 -2.24 12.43
CA GLU A 147 -2.86 -2.48 12.71
C GLU A 147 -3.17 -2.34 14.21
N PRO A 148 -4.31 -1.73 14.58
CA PRO A 148 -4.77 -1.74 15.96
C PRO A 148 -5.25 -3.13 16.37
N THR A 149 -5.12 -3.45 17.67
CA THR A 149 -5.72 -4.65 18.24
C THR A 149 -7.06 -4.31 18.88
N PRO A 150 -8.14 -5.07 18.58
CA PRO A 150 -9.46 -4.78 19.16
C PRO A 150 -9.50 -5.06 20.68
N PRO A 151 -10.46 -4.49 21.41
CA PRO A 151 -10.66 -4.80 22.82
C PRO A 151 -10.79 -6.30 23.07
N GLY A 152 -10.03 -6.81 24.06
CA GLY A 152 -10.02 -8.23 24.40
C GLY A 152 -9.18 -9.12 23.48
N PHE A 153 -8.51 -8.55 22.49
CA PHE A 153 -7.60 -9.27 21.63
C PHE A 153 -6.47 -9.94 22.42
N ARG A 154 -6.12 -11.16 22.02
CA ARG A 154 -5.03 -11.92 22.64
C ARG A 154 -3.92 -12.08 21.60
N PRO A 155 -2.86 -11.27 21.66
CA PRO A 155 -1.76 -11.38 20.73
C PRO A 155 -1.01 -12.70 20.88
N ASN A 156 -0.36 -13.14 19.82
CA ASN A 156 0.55 -14.28 19.86
C ASN A 156 1.69 -14.01 20.86
N ALA A 157 2.20 -15.08 21.50
CA ALA A 157 3.33 -14.98 22.42
C ALA A 157 4.68 -14.81 21.71
N THR A 158 4.75 -15.14 20.42
CA THR A 158 5.96 -15.09 19.60
C THR A 158 5.64 -14.48 18.23
N MET A 159 6.66 -13.96 17.56
CA MET A 159 6.51 -13.52 16.18
C MET A 159 6.20 -14.70 15.26
N LEU A 160 5.40 -14.47 14.24
CA LEU A 160 5.10 -15.45 13.19
C LEU A 160 5.81 -15.02 11.90
N VAL A 161 6.51 -15.97 11.28
CA VAL A 161 7.32 -15.72 10.09
C VAL A 161 6.81 -16.55 8.92
N ARG A 162 6.73 -15.94 7.74
CA ARG A 162 6.42 -16.62 6.47
C ARG A 162 7.47 -16.25 5.43
N ASP A 163 7.95 -17.25 4.72
CA ASP A 163 8.78 -17.06 3.52
C ASP A 163 7.87 -17.24 2.30
N GLU A 164 7.56 -16.16 1.60
CA GLU A 164 6.69 -16.17 0.42
C GLU A 164 7.15 -17.21 -0.62
N ASN A 165 8.48 -17.43 -0.74
CA ASN A 165 9.01 -18.38 -1.70
C ASN A 165 8.62 -19.82 -1.37
N LYS A 166 8.25 -20.11 -0.11
CA LYS A 166 7.82 -21.43 0.38
C LYS A 166 6.31 -21.54 0.58
N VAL A 167 5.59 -20.42 0.56
CA VAL A 167 4.14 -20.42 0.67
C VAL A 167 3.54 -21.01 -0.61
N PRO A 168 2.63 -22.00 -0.52
CA PRO A 168 1.97 -22.55 -1.69
C PRO A 168 1.07 -21.52 -2.35
N ILE A 169 0.84 -21.67 -3.65
CA ILE A 169 -0.17 -20.92 -4.36
C ILE A 169 -1.54 -21.38 -3.85
N THR A 170 -2.35 -20.43 -3.46
CA THR A 170 -3.75 -20.64 -3.10
C THR A 170 -4.60 -20.05 -4.22
N SER A 171 -5.34 -20.88 -4.96
CA SER A 171 -6.39 -20.38 -5.84
C SER A 171 -7.62 -20.21 -4.98
N SER A 172 -8.08 -19.01 -4.74
CA SER A 172 -9.28 -18.82 -3.95
C SER A 172 -10.10 -17.66 -4.48
N ASP A 173 -11.32 -17.62 -4.13
CA ASP A 173 -12.17 -16.46 -4.01
C ASP A 173 -12.74 -15.89 -5.33
N GLY A 174 -12.88 -16.74 -6.35
CA GLY A 174 -13.43 -16.28 -7.62
C GLY A 174 -12.49 -15.41 -8.46
N HIS A 175 -11.26 -15.17 -7.96
CA HIS A 175 -10.20 -14.46 -8.69
C HIS A 175 -9.21 -15.45 -9.30
N TRP A 176 -9.73 -16.39 -10.07
CA TRP A 176 -8.97 -17.48 -10.68
C TRP A 176 -7.91 -17.03 -11.69
N ASP A 177 -7.92 -15.78 -12.07
CA ASP A 177 -6.93 -15.07 -12.88
C ASP A 177 -5.74 -14.56 -12.04
N HIS A 178 -5.85 -14.59 -10.71
CA HIS A 178 -4.78 -14.20 -9.80
C HIS A 178 -3.98 -15.40 -9.29
N ILE A 179 -2.65 -15.27 -9.24
CA ILE A 179 -1.77 -16.20 -8.54
C ILE A 179 -1.57 -15.64 -7.12
N VAL A 180 -2.24 -16.26 -6.15
CA VAL A 180 -2.26 -15.79 -4.76
C VAL A 180 -1.38 -16.63 -3.87
N LYS A 181 -0.59 -15.97 -3.01
CA LYS A 181 0.13 -16.59 -1.88
C LYS A 181 -0.29 -15.91 -0.59
N THR A 182 -0.93 -16.66 0.28
CA THR A 182 -1.43 -16.16 1.57
C THR A 182 -0.32 -16.15 2.60
N LEU A 183 0.08 -14.97 3.08
CA LEU A 183 1.10 -14.80 4.10
C LEU A 183 0.49 -14.92 5.49
N PHE A 184 -0.56 -14.15 5.78
CA PHE A 184 -1.26 -14.16 7.07
C PHE A 184 -2.77 -14.05 6.88
N VAL A 185 -3.49 -14.70 7.77
CA VAL A 185 -4.96 -14.63 7.89
C VAL A 185 -5.37 -14.38 9.35
N THR A 186 -6.63 -14.12 9.59
CA THR A 186 -7.17 -13.89 10.95
C THR A 186 -6.77 -15.00 11.93
N ALA A 187 -6.76 -16.27 11.50
CA ALA A 187 -6.36 -17.41 12.33
C ALA A 187 -4.88 -17.39 12.74
N ASP A 188 -4.03 -16.66 12.03
CA ASP A 188 -2.62 -16.45 12.40
C ASP A 188 -2.44 -15.38 13.49
N GLY A 189 -3.51 -14.72 13.92
CA GLY A 189 -3.49 -13.69 14.97
C GLY A 189 -3.44 -12.27 14.41
N LEU A 190 -4.00 -12.01 13.22
CA LEU A 190 -4.26 -10.65 12.77
C LEU A 190 -5.31 -9.98 13.68
N GLY A 191 -5.12 -8.70 14.00
CA GLY A 191 -5.96 -7.96 14.92
C GLY A 191 -7.22 -7.38 14.27
N THR A 192 -7.04 -6.70 13.19
CA THR A 192 -8.08 -5.97 12.45
C THR A 192 -8.15 -6.43 10.99
N LEU A 193 -7.02 -6.77 10.40
CA LEU A 193 -6.95 -7.34 9.06
C LEU A 193 -7.49 -8.77 9.03
N GLN A 194 -8.04 -9.17 7.87
CA GLN A 194 -8.40 -10.55 7.58
C GLN A 194 -7.32 -11.27 6.79
N SER A 195 -6.57 -10.55 5.95
CA SER A 195 -5.53 -11.18 5.15
C SER A 195 -4.39 -10.23 4.79
N VAL A 196 -3.22 -10.82 4.63
CA VAL A 196 -2.04 -10.23 3.99
C VAL A 196 -1.54 -11.25 2.97
N LEU A 197 -1.46 -10.86 1.71
CA LEU A 197 -1.18 -11.72 0.57
C LEU A 197 -0.10 -11.14 -0.32
N THR A 198 0.51 -11.97 -1.17
CA THR A 198 1.04 -11.49 -2.43
C THR A 198 0.18 -12.00 -3.58
N VAL A 199 0.00 -11.16 -4.58
CA VAL A 199 -0.82 -11.44 -5.77
C VAL A 199 0.02 -11.19 -7.00
N THR A 200 0.01 -12.14 -7.93
CA THR A 200 0.71 -12.04 -9.20
C THR A 200 -0.28 -12.17 -10.35
N LEU A 201 -0.12 -11.31 -11.35
CA LEU A 201 -0.81 -11.41 -12.63
C LEU A 201 0.19 -11.84 -13.70
N ASP A 202 -0.17 -12.85 -14.47
CA ASP A 202 0.59 -13.29 -15.65
C ASP A 202 0.59 -12.23 -16.76
N PRO A 203 1.49 -12.32 -17.75
CA PRO A 203 1.51 -11.46 -18.89
C PRO A 203 0.16 -11.43 -19.63
N LEU A 204 -0.24 -10.24 -20.11
CA LEU A 204 -1.46 -10.00 -20.89
C LEU A 204 -2.74 -10.46 -20.17
N THR A 205 -2.79 -10.33 -18.84
CA THR A 205 -3.97 -10.65 -18.05
C THR A 205 -4.56 -9.43 -17.35
N ILE A 206 -5.82 -9.55 -16.97
CA ILE A 206 -6.57 -8.55 -16.20
C ILE A 206 -7.20 -9.23 -15.01
N GLY A 207 -7.12 -8.61 -13.85
CA GLY A 207 -7.85 -9.03 -12.66
C GLY A 207 -9.35 -8.83 -12.84
N GLN A 208 -10.16 -9.55 -12.09
CA GLN A 208 -11.61 -9.41 -12.15
C GLN A 208 -12.05 -8.01 -11.69
N PRO A 209 -12.68 -7.19 -12.55
CA PRO A 209 -13.20 -5.90 -12.14
C PRO A 209 -14.36 -6.08 -11.15
N HIS A 210 -14.29 -5.36 -10.02
CA HIS A 210 -15.34 -5.37 -9.01
C HIS A 210 -15.39 -4.04 -8.25
N VAL A 211 -16.31 -3.89 -7.33
CA VAL A 211 -16.41 -2.75 -6.42
C VAL A 211 -16.22 -3.23 -4.98
N VAL A 212 -15.74 -2.37 -4.10
CA VAL A 212 -15.79 -2.59 -2.66
C VAL A 212 -17.21 -2.25 -2.20
N ASP A 213 -17.98 -3.27 -1.85
CA ASP A 213 -19.43 -3.20 -1.66
C ASP A 213 -19.88 -2.80 -0.24
N HIS A 214 -18.93 -2.74 0.71
CA HIS A 214 -19.19 -2.30 2.07
C HIS A 214 -18.23 -1.19 2.50
N ASP A 215 -18.73 -0.21 3.22
CA ASP A 215 -17.97 0.97 3.65
C ASP A 215 -16.97 0.67 4.80
N ASP A 216 -17.06 -0.49 5.41
CA ASP A 216 -16.13 -0.98 6.44
C ASP A 216 -15.04 -1.93 5.91
N ILE A 217 -14.96 -2.08 4.60
CA ILE A 217 -13.84 -2.75 3.92
C ILE A 217 -12.68 -1.76 3.72
N GLU A 218 -11.47 -2.27 3.86
CA GLU A 218 -10.23 -1.53 3.61
C GLU A 218 -9.27 -2.44 2.85
N GLU A 219 -8.94 -2.08 1.62
CA GLU A 219 -8.08 -2.87 0.73
C GLU A 219 -6.99 -2.00 0.13
N VAL A 220 -5.76 -2.51 0.15
CA VAL A 220 -4.57 -1.85 -0.40
C VAL A 220 -3.79 -2.80 -1.29
N TRP A 221 -3.41 -2.31 -2.46
CA TRP A 221 -2.53 -3.00 -3.41
C TRP A 221 -1.27 -2.17 -3.65
N THR A 222 -0.12 -2.75 -3.38
CA THR A 222 1.19 -2.12 -3.61
C THR A 222 1.96 -2.89 -4.65
N ALA A 223 2.38 -2.24 -5.73
CA ALA A 223 3.23 -2.87 -6.73
C ALA A 223 4.61 -3.18 -6.15
N LEU A 224 5.03 -4.44 -6.21
CA LEU A 224 6.34 -4.94 -5.80
C LEU A 224 7.26 -5.10 -7.00
N ASP A 225 6.77 -5.75 -8.05
CA ASP A 225 7.54 -6.06 -9.26
C ASP A 225 6.70 -5.79 -10.51
N GLY A 226 7.38 -5.36 -11.56
CA GLY A 226 6.77 -5.03 -12.84
C GLY A 226 5.97 -3.73 -12.82
N THR A 227 5.47 -3.35 -13.99
CA THR A 227 4.60 -2.17 -14.14
C THR A 227 3.25 -2.61 -14.66
N SER A 228 2.19 -2.23 -13.95
CA SER A 228 0.81 -2.51 -14.32
C SER A 228 0.04 -1.23 -14.66
N LEU A 229 -1.20 -1.41 -15.07
CA LEU A 229 -2.21 -0.36 -15.10
C LEU A 229 -3.27 -0.69 -14.04
N ALA A 230 -3.49 0.23 -13.12
CA ALA A 230 -4.66 0.20 -12.26
C ALA A 230 -5.83 0.86 -12.99
N PHE A 231 -6.91 0.11 -13.17
CA PHE A 231 -8.18 0.61 -13.70
C PHE A 231 -9.07 1.00 -12.52
N VAL A 232 -9.48 2.26 -12.47
CA VAL A 232 -10.30 2.79 -11.39
C VAL A 232 -11.31 3.78 -11.95
N ASN A 233 -12.59 3.58 -11.70
CA ASN A 233 -13.66 4.47 -12.12
C ASN A 233 -13.54 4.92 -13.60
N ASN A 234 -13.39 3.96 -14.51
CA ASN A 234 -13.21 4.19 -15.96
C ASN A 234 -11.94 4.97 -16.33
N GLN A 235 -10.94 5.02 -15.47
CA GLN A 235 -9.65 5.66 -15.72
C GLN A 235 -8.51 4.68 -15.47
N LEU A 236 -7.41 4.89 -16.17
CA LEU A 236 -6.19 4.11 -15.98
C LEU A 236 -5.14 4.96 -15.28
N ARG A 237 -4.43 4.34 -14.34
CA ARG A 237 -3.21 4.87 -13.74
C ARG A 237 -2.09 3.85 -13.88
N ARG A 238 -0.92 4.32 -14.30
CA ARG A 238 0.29 3.48 -14.27
C ARG A 238 0.66 3.22 -12.81
N GLN A 239 0.91 1.95 -12.48
CA GLN A 239 1.34 1.53 -11.16
C GLN A 239 2.71 0.84 -11.30
N THR A 240 3.75 1.51 -10.82
CA THR A 240 5.14 1.04 -10.82
C THR A 240 5.53 0.54 -9.43
N PRO A 241 6.62 -0.25 -9.27
CA PRO A 241 7.10 -0.65 -7.96
C PRO A 241 7.22 0.51 -6.98
N GLY A 242 6.69 0.33 -5.77
CA GLY A 242 6.59 1.38 -4.74
C GLY A 242 5.29 2.17 -4.73
N MET A 243 4.51 2.12 -5.80
CA MET A 243 3.20 2.76 -5.84
C MET A 243 2.13 1.86 -5.22
N SER A 244 1.29 2.47 -4.40
CA SER A 244 0.15 1.83 -3.74
C SER A 244 -1.16 2.46 -4.19
N PHE A 245 -2.18 1.63 -4.26
CA PHE A 245 -3.55 2.03 -4.50
C PHE A 245 -4.46 1.55 -3.39
N TYR A 246 -5.26 2.46 -2.83
CA TYR A 246 -6.30 2.18 -1.86
C TYR A 246 -7.64 2.07 -2.57
N HIS A 247 -8.39 1.00 -2.35
CA HIS A 247 -9.70 0.78 -2.96
C HIS A 247 -10.80 1.57 -2.26
N ILE A 248 -11.54 2.36 -3.04
CA ILE A 248 -12.57 3.26 -2.51
C ILE A 248 -13.79 2.45 -2.09
N PRO A 249 -14.18 2.44 -0.79
CA PRO A 249 -15.29 1.63 -0.29
C PRO A 249 -16.64 2.36 -0.45
N ASP A 250 -17.04 2.65 -1.71
CA ASP A 250 -18.23 3.45 -2.01
C ASP A 250 -19.32 2.67 -2.76
N ASN A 251 -19.14 1.38 -2.96
CA ASN A 251 -20.03 0.49 -3.71
C ASN A 251 -20.37 0.99 -5.13
N LYS A 252 -19.50 1.78 -5.72
CA LYS A 252 -19.71 2.40 -7.05
C LYS A 252 -18.47 2.41 -7.90
N THR A 253 -17.29 2.60 -7.30
CA THR A 253 -16.02 2.76 -8.01
C THR A 253 -15.45 1.40 -8.38
N PRO A 254 -15.60 0.94 -9.64
CA PRO A 254 -15.00 -0.31 -10.07
C PRO A 254 -13.48 -0.16 -10.14
N HIS A 255 -12.79 -1.22 -9.78
CA HIS A 255 -11.34 -1.27 -9.85
C HIS A 255 -10.85 -2.65 -10.27
N THR A 256 -9.65 -2.69 -10.85
CA THR A 256 -8.85 -3.89 -11.12
C THR A 256 -7.42 -3.50 -11.49
N ASN A 257 -6.54 -4.49 -11.58
CA ASN A 257 -5.20 -4.36 -12.13
C ASN A 257 -5.10 -5.07 -13.49
N ILE A 258 -4.33 -4.48 -14.41
CA ILE A 258 -4.09 -4.99 -15.75
C ILE A 258 -2.59 -5.16 -15.93
N ASN A 259 -2.16 -6.38 -16.23
CA ASN A 259 -0.81 -6.62 -16.70
C ASN A 259 -0.77 -6.55 -18.24
N GLN A 260 -0.27 -5.43 -18.75
CA GLN A 260 -0.15 -5.18 -20.19
C GLN A 260 1.18 -5.66 -20.80
N ASN A 261 2.09 -6.18 -19.96
CA ASN A 261 3.37 -6.67 -20.43
C ASN A 261 3.18 -7.98 -21.20
N GLU A 262 4.00 -8.21 -22.22
CA GLU A 262 3.91 -9.40 -23.07
C GLU A 262 4.61 -10.62 -22.44
N ASP A 263 5.63 -10.39 -21.60
CA ASP A 263 6.54 -11.43 -21.11
C ASP A 263 6.89 -11.31 -19.62
N THR A 264 6.36 -10.30 -18.93
CA THR A 264 6.73 -10.00 -17.54
C THR A 264 5.51 -10.06 -16.65
N GLN A 265 5.57 -10.85 -15.59
CA GLN A 265 4.59 -10.84 -14.51
C GLN A 265 4.64 -9.51 -13.75
N VAL A 266 3.51 -9.13 -13.19
CA VAL A 266 3.43 -8.05 -12.18
C VAL A 266 3.02 -8.64 -10.85
N ARG A 267 3.63 -8.18 -9.75
CA ARG A 267 3.40 -8.71 -8.42
C ARG A 267 3.09 -7.59 -7.44
N PHE A 268 2.16 -7.87 -6.54
CA PHE A 268 1.65 -6.91 -5.56
C PHE A 268 1.74 -7.49 -4.15
N LEU A 269 1.99 -6.62 -3.17
CA LEU A 269 1.63 -6.84 -1.78
C LEU A 269 0.19 -6.34 -1.59
N TYR A 270 -0.64 -7.20 -1.05
CA TYR A 270 -2.03 -6.93 -0.75
C TYR A 270 -2.30 -7.12 0.73
N PHE A 271 -3.09 -6.26 1.32
CA PHE A 271 -3.72 -6.50 2.60
C PHE A 271 -5.16 -5.97 2.59
N GLY A 272 -6.02 -6.68 3.34
CA GLY A 272 -7.42 -6.34 3.38
C GLY A 272 -8.07 -6.59 4.73
N ARG A 273 -9.02 -5.71 5.05
CA ARG A 273 -10.02 -5.86 6.07
C ARG A 273 -11.37 -5.96 5.39
N TYR A 274 -12.07 -7.06 5.63
CA TYR A 274 -13.38 -7.30 5.05
C TYR A 274 -14.48 -7.09 6.08
N HIS A 275 -15.70 -6.96 5.60
CA HIS A 275 -16.89 -6.90 6.45
C HIS A 275 -16.94 -8.15 7.37
N PRO A 276 -17.19 -8.00 8.71
CA PRO A 276 -17.14 -9.13 9.65
C PRO A 276 -18.07 -10.29 9.34
N HIS A 277 -19.09 -10.07 8.52
CA HIS A 277 -20.05 -11.11 8.09
C HIS A 277 -19.81 -11.61 6.67
N ASP A 278 -18.73 -11.15 6.02
CA ASP A 278 -18.36 -11.64 4.69
C ASP A 278 -17.86 -13.09 4.82
N PRO A 279 -18.47 -14.06 4.12
CA PRO A 279 -18.03 -15.46 4.17
C PRO A 279 -16.73 -15.72 3.40
N ARG A 280 -16.13 -14.72 2.78
CA ARG A 280 -14.86 -14.88 2.07
C ARG A 280 -13.75 -15.28 3.05
N PRO A 281 -12.91 -16.21 2.67
CA PRO A 281 -11.99 -16.94 3.54
C PRO A 281 -10.88 -16.11 4.14
#